data_b77ecc456779c784ec66bc0e26bbcb4b
#
_entry.id   b77ecc456779c784ec66bc0e26bbcb4b
#
_cell.length_a   1.000
_cell.length_b   1.000
_cell.length_c   1.000
_cell.angle_alpha   90.00
_cell.angle_beta   90.00
_cell.angle_gamma   90.00
#
_symmetry.space_group_name_H-M   'P 1'
#
loop_
_entity.id
_entity.type
_entity.pdbx_description
1 polymer ?
#
loop_
_entity_poly.entity_id
_entity_poly.type
_entity_poly.pdbx_seq_one_letter_code
_entity_poly.pdbx_strand_id
1 'polypeptide(L)'
;SNQIAPGYDFHHDAFATGGNDGVFYHYGLGRLGASVAQNDPEKNGIAMCEAFGAYGWNEGLKWMKWITDHLLARGINYFVPHAFDPKEYPDWDCPPHFYAHGNNPQFRYFPVLMRYMQRMCHLLQGGVHEAAVAVLYPAEGEWCGDILPVERVLRELDHSQIGAVVVCLDDLTDEQVEDGAFWVNQNRYECLIVPAMERIPEVMQRKLLMLCKAGVSVVFADGQPWEVLLERSISCEEMETEEIPEYEMFGKLLSM
;
A
#
# COMPACT_ATOMS: atom_id res chain seq x y z
N SER A 1 -6.54 -12.11 6.99
CA SER A 1 -5.44 -12.92 6.47
C SER A 1 -5.18 -12.55 5.02
N ASN A 2 -3.91 -12.37 4.65
CA ASN A 2 -3.51 -11.92 3.33
C ASN A 2 -3.46 -13.10 2.38
N GLN A 3 -4.37 -13.16 1.43
CA GLN A 3 -4.35 -14.21 0.41
C GLN A 3 -3.44 -13.80 -0.75
N ILE A 4 -2.15 -13.69 -0.48
CA ILE A 4 -1.11 -13.44 -1.47
C ILE A 4 -0.43 -14.77 -1.80
N ALA A 5 -0.62 -15.29 -3.00
CA ALA A 5 -0.02 -16.56 -3.41
C ALA A 5 0.58 -16.46 -4.82
N PRO A 6 1.81 -16.96 -5.03
CA PRO A 6 2.42 -16.99 -6.36
C PRO A 6 1.63 -17.90 -7.30
N GLY A 7 1.32 -17.41 -8.48
CA GLY A 7 0.57 -18.17 -9.49
C GLY A 7 -0.93 -18.33 -9.19
N TYR A 8 -1.44 -17.61 -8.21
CA TYR A 8 -2.87 -17.53 -8.00
C TYR A 8 -3.48 -16.65 -9.10
N ASP A 9 -4.58 -17.12 -9.68
CA ASP A 9 -5.39 -16.29 -10.55
C ASP A 9 -5.98 -15.16 -9.72
N PHE A 10 -5.75 -13.92 -10.12
CA PHE A 10 -6.29 -12.73 -9.45
C PHE A 10 -7.81 -12.79 -9.24
N HIS A 11 -8.51 -13.57 -10.02
CA HIS A 11 -9.95 -13.82 -9.84
C HIS A 11 -10.30 -14.56 -8.55
N HIS A 12 -9.41 -15.36 -8.00
CA HIS A 12 -9.63 -16.05 -6.71
C HIS A 12 -9.48 -15.09 -5.52
N ASP A 13 -8.56 -14.14 -5.59
CA ASP A 13 -8.36 -13.16 -4.55
C ASP A 13 -9.50 -12.15 -4.47
N ALA A 14 -10.23 -11.93 -5.56
CA ALA A 14 -11.39 -11.06 -5.63
C ALA A 14 -12.49 -11.41 -4.61
N PHE A 15 -12.69 -12.68 -4.32
CA PHE A 15 -13.69 -13.12 -3.34
C PHE A 15 -13.31 -12.77 -1.90
N ALA A 16 -12.04 -12.73 -1.60
CA ALA A 16 -11.57 -12.47 -0.25
C ALA A 16 -11.51 -10.97 0.10
N THR A 17 -11.42 -10.12 -0.92
CA THR A 17 -11.23 -8.67 -0.75
C THR A 17 -12.50 -7.85 -0.99
N GLY A 18 -13.51 -8.45 -1.62
CA GLY A 18 -14.57 -7.65 -2.24
C GLY A 18 -14.10 -6.85 -3.47
N GLY A 19 -12.80 -6.91 -3.80
CA GLY A 19 -12.22 -6.30 -4.98
C GLY A 19 -12.32 -7.21 -6.21
N ASN A 20 -12.18 -6.62 -7.39
CA ASN A 20 -12.42 -7.35 -8.64
C ASN A 20 -11.23 -8.20 -9.13
N ASP A 21 -10.03 -8.11 -8.51
CA ASP A 21 -8.82 -8.72 -9.06
C ASP A 21 -7.65 -8.95 -8.08
N GLY A 22 -7.86 -8.83 -6.80
CA GLY A 22 -6.82 -9.08 -5.77
C GLY A 22 -5.67 -8.08 -5.71
N VAL A 23 -5.67 -7.02 -6.52
CA VAL A 23 -4.60 -6.01 -6.58
C VAL A 23 -4.36 -5.37 -5.22
N PHE A 24 -5.42 -5.12 -4.45
CA PHE A 24 -5.31 -4.57 -3.11
C PHE A 24 -4.40 -5.40 -2.20
N TYR A 25 -4.55 -6.72 -2.16
CA TYR A 25 -3.71 -7.57 -1.32
C TYR A 25 -2.25 -7.60 -1.77
N HIS A 26 -2.03 -7.58 -3.09
CA HIS A 26 -0.67 -7.65 -3.61
C HIS A 26 0.08 -6.33 -3.46
N TYR A 27 -0.57 -5.20 -3.67
CA TYR A 27 0.12 -3.91 -3.77
C TYR A 27 -0.29 -2.90 -2.70
N GLY A 28 -1.54 -2.94 -2.23
CA GLY A 28 -2.07 -1.99 -1.24
C GLY A 28 -1.77 -2.38 0.19
N LEU A 29 -2.22 -3.56 0.62
CA LEU A 29 -2.32 -3.91 2.02
C LEU A 29 -1.01 -3.77 2.80
N GLY A 30 0.08 -4.39 2.33
CA GLY A 30 1.39 -4.29 2.99
C GLY A 30 1.94 -2.87 2.96
N ARG A 31 1.77 -2.17 1.82
CA ARG A 31 2.25 -0.80 1.66
C ARG A 31 1.51 0.18 2.56
N LEU A 32 0.19 0.05 2.68
CA LEU A 32 -0.62 0.89 3.59
C LEU A 32 -0.17 0.71 5.05
N GLY A 33 -0.04 -0.53 5.52
CA GLY A 33 0.44 -0.80 6.88
C GLY A 33 1.84 -0.24 7.14
N ALA A 34 2.76 -0.38 6.17
CA ALA A 34 4.11 0.17 6.26
C ALA A 34 4.11 1.70 6.25
N SER A 35 3.25 2.32 5.43
CA SER A 35 3.14 3.77 5.34
C SER A 35 2.65 4.38 6.65
N VAL A 36 1.61 3.81 7.26
CA VAL A 36 1.13 4.26 8.58
C VAL A 36 2.25 4.14 9.62
N ALA A 37 3.01 3.04 9.61
CA ALA A 37 4.10 2.84 10.57
C ALA A 37 5.24 3.86 10.39
N GLN A 38 5.46 4.37 9.18
CA GLN A 38 6.49 5.37 8.88
C GLN A 38 6.02 6.80 9.16
N ASN A 39 4.75 7.10 8.87
CA ASN A 39 4.19 8.44 9.01
C ASN A 39 3.84 8.78 10.46
N ASP A 40 3.46 7.78 11.26
CA ASP A 40 3.14 7.96 12.68
C ASP A 40 4.39 7.73 13.56
N PRO A 41 4.91 8.78 14.22
CA PRO A 41 6.11 8.67 15.06
C PRO A 41 5.94 7.70 16.23
N GLU A 42 4.71 7.46 16.71
CA GLU A 42 4.43 6.54 17.82
C GLU A 42 4.64 5.07 17.42
N LYS A 43 4.56 4.75 16.12
CA LYS A 43 4.76 3.40 15.58
C LYS A 43 6.24 3.03 15.45
N ASN A 44 7.15 4.00 15.52
CA ASN A 44 8.60 3.80 15.38
C ASN A 44 9.00 2.97 14.13
N GLY A 45 8.29 3.12 13.04
CA GLY A 45 8.53 2.38 11.80
C GLY A 45 8.21 0.87 11.86
N ILE A 46 7.50 0.40 12.89
CA ILE A 46 7.16 -1.02 13.04
C ILE A 46 5.82 -1.31 12.36
N ALA A 47 5.88 -2.01 11.24
CA ALA A 47 4.73 -2.47 10.48
C ALA A 47 4.51 -3.97 10.67
N MET A 48 3.40 -4.34 11.30
CA MET A 48 3.06 -5.72 11.61
C MET A 48 2.10 -6.31 10.58
N CYS A 49 2.30 -7.57 10.25
CA CYS A 49 1.37 -8.35 9.47
C CYS A 49 1.14 -9.73 10.10
N GLU A 50 -0.11 -10.10 10.32
CA GLU A 50 -0.51 -11.49 10.53
C GLU A 50 -0.53 -12.17 9.16
N ALA A 51 0.24 -13.25 9.02
CA ALA A 51 0.47 -13.92 7.75
C ALA A 51 0.25 -15.43 7.83
N PHE A 52 -0.04 -16.06 6.69
CA PHE A 52 -0.18 -17.50 6.44
C PHE A 52 -1.53 -18.12 6.84
N GLY A 53 -2.45 -17.34 7.43
CA GLY A 53 -3.76 -17.87 7.81
C GLY A 53 -4.71 -18.03 6.63
N ALA A 54 -5.52 -19.12 6.64
CA ALA A 54 -6.59 -19.39 5.69
C ALA A 54 -6.18 -19.70 4.24
N TYR A 55 -4.93 -20.09 4.00
CA TYR A 55 -4.46 -20.57 2.69
C TYR A 55 -4.78 -22.05 2.41
N GLY A 56 -5.22 -22.76 3.45
CA GLY A 56 -5.47 -24.19 3.35
C GLY A 56 -4.23 -25.04 3.61
N TRP A 57 -4.46 -26.37 3.74
CA TRP A 57 -3.38 -27.34 4.02
C TRP A 57 -2.35 -27.49 2.89
N ASN A 58 -2.63 -26.93 1.71
CA ASN A 58 -1.70 -26.94 0.58
C ASN A 58 -0.56 -25.92 0.72
N GLU A 59 -0.71 -24.92 1.62
CA GLU A 59 0.34 -23.95 1.86
C GLU A 59 1.52 -24.62 2.56
N GLY A 60 2.67 -24.58 1.90
CA GLY A 60 3.92 -25.08 2.45
C GLY A 60 4.93 -23.97 2.67
N LEU A 61 6.07 -24.32 3.30
CA LEU A 61 7.14 -23.37 3.65
C LEU A 61 7.68 -22.59 2.45
N LYS A 62 7.62 -23.13 1.23
CA LYS A 62 8.02 -22.42 0.02
C LYS A 62 7.11 -21.22 -0.26
N TRP A 63 5.81 -21.37 -0.08
CA TRP A 63 4.85 -20.29 -0.25
C TRP A 63 4.94 -19.29 0.89
N MET A 64 5.05 -19.76 2.11
CA MET A 64 5.27 -18.88 3.28
C MET A 64 6.52 -18.02 3.10
N LYS A 65 7.61 -18.59 2.57
CA LYS A 65 8.83 -17.84 2.25
C LYS A 65 8.56 -16.75 1.20
N TRP A 66 7.83 -17.07 0.14
CA TRP A 66 7.47 -16.10 -0.90
C TRP A 66 6.58 -14.98 -0.35
N ILE A 67 5.54 -15.32 0.43
CA ILE A 67 4.68 -14.34 1.09
C ILE A 67 5.50 -13.43 2.02
N THR A 68 6.41 -14.01 2.77
CA THR A 68 7.33 -13.24 3.63
C THR A 68 8.13 -12.22 2.82
N ASP A 69 8.77 -12.64 1.72
CA ASP A 69 9.58 -11.76 0.87
C ASP A 69 8.73 -10.65 0.23
N HIS A 70 7.55 -11.02 -0.23
CA HIS A 70 6.60 -10.10 -0.82
C HIS A 70 6.19 -8.98 0.15
N LEU A 71 5.89 -9.34 1.40
CA LEU A 71 5.52 -8.40 2.44
C LEU A 71 6.71 -7.55 2.92
N LEU A 72 7.89 -8.17 3.08
CA LEU A 72 9.14 -7.45 3.39
C LEU A 72 9.46 -6.37 2.34
N ALA A 73 9.32 -6.70 1.04
CA ALA A 73 9.54 -5.75 -0.05
C ALA A 73 8.56 -4.57 -0.02
N ARG A 74 7.44 -4.69 0.67
CA ARG A 74 6.44 -3.63 0.85
C ARG A 74 6.53 -2.92 2.19
N GLY A 75 7.57 -3.22 2.98
CA GLY A 75 7.91 -2.51 4.21
C GLY A 75 7.35 -3.14 5.48
N ILE A 76 6.70 -4.32 5.40
CA ILE A 76 6.36 -5.09 6.60
C ILE A 76 7.65 -5.62 7.24
N ASN A 77 7.83 -5.35 8.52
CA ASN A 77 9.04 -5.70 9.26
C ASN A 77 8.77 -6.37 10.62
N TYR A 78 7.53 -6.79 10.85
CA TYR A 78 7.11 -7.58 11.99
C TYR A 78 6.03 -8.57 11.57
N PHE A 79 6.20 -9.85 11.88
CA PHE A 79 5.26 -10.90 11.49
C PHE A 79 4.67 -11.60 12.70
N VAL A 80 3.38 -11.89 12.60
CA VAL A 80 2.66 -12.82 13.47
C VAL A 80 2.20 -13.99 12.60
N PRO A 81 2.95 -15.11 12.58
CA PRO A 81 2.58 -16.26 11.75
C PRO A 81 1.31 -16.95 12.28
N HIS A 82 0.33 -17.14 11.43
CA HIS A 82 -0.89 -17.87 11.72
C HIS A 82 -0.81 -19.30 11.12
N ALA A 83 -0.88 -20.42 11.89
CA ALA A 83 -0.75 -20.34 13.31
C ALA A 83 -0.10 -21.60 13.87
N PHE A 84 0.49 -21.48 15.05
CA PHE A 84 0.78 -22.66 15.86
C PHE A 84 -0.51 -23.08 16.58
N ASP A 85 -1.08 -24.19 16.18
CA ASP A 85 -2.26 -24.78 16.80
C ASP A 85 -1.95 -26.23 17.26
N PRO A 86 -2.17 -26.56 18.55
CA PRO A 86 -1.96 -27.89 19.08
C PRO A 86 -3.12 -28.86 18.82
N LYS A 87 -4.25 -28.40 18.25
CA LYS A 87 -5.41 -29.24 17.96
C LYS A 87 -5.06 -30.41 17.04
N GLU A 88 -5.86 -31.46 17.12
CA GLU A 88 -5.72 -32.64 16.27
C GLU A 88 -6.00 -32.31 14.80
N TYR A 89 -5.28 -32.99 13.93
CA TYR A 89 -5.48 -32.94 12.49
C TYR A 89 -6.68 -33.82 12.07
N PRO A 90 -7.51 -33.41 11.09
CA PRO A 90 -7.49 -32.11 10.40
C PRO A 90 -8.35 -31.08 11.18
N ASP A 91 -7.77 -29.97 11.54
CA ASP A 91 -8.53 -28.79 11.95
C ASP A 91 -8.71 -27.89 10.72
N TRP A 92 -9.96 -27.53 10.41
CA TRP A 92 -10.31 -26.74 9.23
C TRP A 92 -10.52 -25.25 9.55
N ASP A 93 -10.24 -24.85 10.79
CA ASP A 93 -10.26 -23.45 11.19
C ASP A 93 -8.99 -22.73 10.72
N CYS A 94 -9.11 -22.04 9.60
CA CYS A 94 -8.04 -21.22 9.00
C CYS A 94 -6.67 -21.93 8.82
N PRO A 95 -6.59 -23.15 8.24
CA PRO A 95 -5.31 -23.80 7.99
C PRO A 95 -4.41 -22.97 7.06
N PRO A 96 -3.07 -23.20 7.07
CA PRO A 96 -2.38 -24.33 7.67
C PRO A 96 -2.05 -24.11 9.14
N HIS A 97 -2.00 -25.21 9.90
CA HIS A 97 -1.48 -25.21 11.26
C HIS A 97 -0.07 -25.80 11.26
N PHE A 98 0.89 -25.08 11.85
CA PHE A 98 2.30 -25.47 11.70
C PHE A 98 2.64 -26.76 12.40
N TYR A 99 2.11 -26.95 13.62
CA TYR A 99 2.35 -28.17 14.39
C TYR A 99 1.33 -29.28 14.07
N ALA A 100 0.04 -28.93 14.03
CA ALA A 100 -1.06 -29.87 13.73
C ALA A 100 -0.96 -31.18 14.53
N HIS A 101 -0.73 -31.10 15.84
CA HIS A 101 -0.51 -32.24 16.72
C HIS A 101 0.58 -33.23 16.22
N GLY A 102 1.62 -32.71 15.57
CA GLY A 102 2.71 -33.50 14.99
C GLY A 102 2.45 -34.04 13.57
N ASN A 103 1.27 -33.79 12.99
CA ASN A 103 0.90 -34.30 11.67
C ASN A 103 1.43 -33.46 10.50
N ASN A 104 1.92 -32.22 10.73
CA ASN A 104 2.51 -31.46 9.66
C ASN A 104 3.96 -31.89 9.40
N PRO A 105 4.28 -32.55 8.28
CA PRO A 105 5.61 -33.08 8.01
C PRO A 105 6.67 -31.98 7.83
N GLN A 106 6.26 -30.74 7.54
CA GLN A 106 7.16 -29.61 7.35
C GLN A 106 7.51 -28.90 8.67
N PHE A 107 6.83 -29.18 9.78
CA PHE A 107 7.05 -28.49 11.05
C PHE A 107 8.51 -28.52 11.51
N ARG A 108 9.22 -29.62 11.31
CA ARG A 108 10.65 -29.72 11.66
C ARG A 108 11.55 -28.70 10.96
N TYR A 109 11.11 -28.15 9.82
CA TYR A 109 11.84 -27.14 9.06
C TYR A 109 11.34 -25.72 9.32
N PHE A 110 10.21 -25.57 10.00
CA PHE A 110 9.63 -24.28 10.32
C PHE A 110 10.61 -23.33 11.05
N PRO A 111 11.46 -23.79 12.00
CA PRO A 111 12.46 -22.93 12.61
C PRO A 111 13.46 -22.31 11.64
N VAL A 112 13.67 -22.88 10.46
CA VAL A 112 14.55 -22.32 9.42
C VAL A 112 13.90 -21.06 8.83
N LEU A 113 12.61 -21.13 8.51
CA LEU A 113 11.83 -19.98 8.03
C LEU A 113 11.75 -18.89 9.10
N MET A 114 11.48 -19.25 10.36
CA MET A 114 11.39 -18.29 11.46
C MET A 114 12.71 -17.53 11.68
N ARG A 115 13.85 -18.21 11.64
CA ARG A 115 15.16 -17.55 11.70
C ARG A 115 15.43 -16.65 10.50
N TYR A 116 14.96 -17.01 9.32
CA TYR A 116 15.04 -16.14 8.15
C TYR A 116 14.22 -14.87 8.36
N MET A 117 12.94 -15.01 8.73
CA MET A 117 12.03 -13.89 8.99
C MET A 117 12.60 -12.96 10.07
N GLN A 118 13.07 -13.52 11.18
CA GLN A 118 13.66 -12.74 12.27
C GLN A 118 14.87 -11.90 11.79
N ARG A 119 15.77 -12.48 11.00
CA ARG A 119 16.92 -11.76 10.46
C ARG A 119 16.50 -10.65 9.51
N MET A 120 15.55 -10.91 8.63
CA MET A 120 15.06 -9.91 7.68
C MET A 120 14.34 -8.77 8.38
N CYS A 121 13.48 -9.07 9.34
CA CYS A 121 12.84 -8.06 10.16
C CYS A 121 13.86 -7.19 10.91
N HIS A 122 14.88 -7.82 11.52
CA HIS A 122 15.94 -7.09 12.21
C HIS A 122 16.73 -6.14 11.28
N LEU A 123 16.98 -6.58 10.04
CA LEU A 123 17.67 -5.74 9.04
C LEU A 123 16.83 -4.55 8.57
N LEU A 124 15.51 -4.69 8.57
CA LEU A 124 14.59 -3.66 8.08
C LEU A 124 14.03 -2.75 9.19
N GLN A 125 14.26 -3.10 10.45
CA GLN A 125 13.86 -2.24 11.59
C GLN A 125 14.93 -1.19 11.86
N GLY A 126 14.49 0.01 12.26
CA GLY A 126 15.38 1.11 12.65
C GLY A 126 16.05 1.85 11.49
N GLY A 127 15.70 1.50 10.23
CA GLY A 127 16.11 2.25 9.05
C GLY A 127 15.09 3.33 8.68
N VAL A 128 15.52 4.26 7.82
CA VAL A 128 14.64 5.23 7.15
C VAL A 128 14.34 4.71 5.76
N HIS A 129 13.07 4.70 5.37
CA HIS A 129 12.66 4.34 4.02
C HIS A 129 12.87 5.53 3.09
N GLU A 130 13.85 5.42 2.20
CA GLU A 130 14.10 6.45 1.19
C GLU A 130 13.12 6.29 0.02
N ALA A 131 12.06 7.11 0.04
CA ALA A 131 11.13 7.24 -1.08
C ALA A 131 10.90 8.73 -1.33
N ALA A 132 11.25 9.22 -2.51
CA ALA A 132 11.01 10.62 -2.90
C ALA A 132 9.53 10.87 -3.30
N VAL A 133 8.75 9.82 -3.45
CA VAL A 133 7.37 9.87 -3.93
C VAL A 133 6.40 9.50 -2.80
N ALA A 134 5.40 10.35 -2.60
CA ALA A 134 4.21 10.02 -1.81
C ALA A 134 3.00 9.78 -2.72
N VAL A 135 2.07 8.95 -2.29
CA VAL A 135 0.78 8.73 -2.95
C VAL A 135 -0.31 9.11 -1.97
N LEU A 136 -1.20 10.01 -2.38
CA LEU A 136 -2.33 10.42 -1.54
C LEU A 136 -3.34 9.27 -1.43
N TYR A 137 -3.74 8.93 -0.20
CA TYR A 137 -4.90 8.06 -0.01
C TYR A 137 -6.18 8.87 -0.25
N PRO A 138 -7.02 8.50 -1.22
CA PRO A 138 -8.13 9.36 -1.67
C PRO A 138 -9.42 9.18 -0.87
N ALA A 139 -9.35 9.03 0.46
CA ALA A 139 -10.51 8.73 1.31
C ALA A 139 -11.65 9.76 1.16
N GLU A 140 -11.31 11.04 1.15
CA GLU A 140 -12.29 12.13 1.03
C GLU A 140 -12.94 12.15 -0.35
N GLY A 141 -12.19 11.79 -1.39
CA GLY A 141 -12.70 11.62 -2.76
C GLY A 141 -13.64 10.41 -2.86
N GLU A 142 -13.27 9.29 -2.23
CA GLU A 142 -14.09 8.07 -2.20
C GLU A 142 -15.46 8.30 -1.55
N TRP A 143 -15.53 9.16 -0.55
CA TRP A 143 -16.82 9.53 0.06
C TRP A 143 -17.68 10.43 -0.83
N CYS A 144 -17.11 11.03 -1.86
CA CYS A 144 -17.78 11.99 -2.75
C CYS A 144 -18.13 11.42 -4.13
N GLY A 145 -17.57 10.28 -4.51
CA GLY A 145 -17.78 9.68 -5.84
C GLY A 145 -16.78 8.59 -6.18
N ASP A 146 -16.67 8.27 -7.45
CA ASP A 146 -15.75 7.25 -7.94
C ASP A 146 -14.29 7.72 -7.85
N ILE A 147 -13.39 6.78 -7.55
CA ILE A 147 -11.95 7.03 -7.47
C ILE A 147 -11.16 5.97 -8.24
N LEU A 148 -9.93 6.32 -8.62
CA LEU A 148 -8.91 5.34 -8.96
C LEU A 148 -8.37 4.75 -7.66
N PRO A 149 -8.51 3.44 -7.40
CA PRO A 149 -8.02 2.82 -6.18
C PRO A 149 -6.50 2.97 -6.03
N VAL A 150 -6.05 3.35 -4.84
CA VAL A 150 -4.63 3.63 -4.55
C VAL A 150 -3.70 2.46 -4.88
N GLU A 151 -4.15 1.24 -4.69
CA GLU A 151 -3.39 0.03 -5.00
C GLU A 151 -3.08 -0.13 -6.50
N ARG A 152 -3.87 0.49 -7.39
CA ARG A 152 -3.57 0.51 -8.82
C ARG A 152 -2.35 1.38 -9.11
N VAL A 153 -2.30 2.55 -8.51
CA VAL A 153 -1.14 3.45 -8.59
C VAL A 153 0.10 2.78 -8.00
N LEU A 154 -0.04 2.18 -6.83
CA LEU A 154 1.06 1.46 -6.17
C LEU A 154 1.59 0.29 -7.01
N ARG A 155 0.72 -0.43 -7.72
CA ARG A 155 1.12 -1.49 -8.66
C ARG A 155 2.04 -0.96 -9.75
N GLU A 156 1.67 0.13 -10.39
CA GLU A 156 2.49 0.70 -11.48
C GLU A 156 3.82 1.24 -10.98
N LEU A 157 3.84 1.83 -9.79
CA LEU A 157 5.08 2.27 -9.14
C LEU A 157 5.99 1.08 -8.79
N ASP A 158 5.42 0.01 -8.22
CA ASP A 158 6.17 -1.22 -7.91
C ASP A 158 6.74 -1.88 -9.20
N HIS A 159 5.94 -1.95 -10.28
CA HIS A 159 6.42 -2.46 -11.58
C HIS A 159 7.52 -1.60 -12.20
N SER A 160 7.50 -0.31 -11.93
CA SER A 160 8.52 0.66 -12.36
C SER A 160 9.70 0.73 -11.39
N GLN A 161 9.71 -0.04 -10.32
CA GLN A 161 10.72 -0.04 -9.25
C GLN A 161 10.86 1.33 -8.56
N ILE A 162 9.77 2.07 -8.44
CA ILE A 162 9.72 3.37 -7.75
C ILE A 162 9.18 3.15 -6.33
N GLY A 163 10.00 3.47 -5.34
CA GLY A 163 9.58 3.45 -3.93
C GLY A 163 8.59 4.57 -3.65
N ALA A 164 7.48 4.21 -2.99
CA ALA A 164 6.46 5.17 -2.62
C ALA A 164 5.92 4.91 -1.21
N VAL A 165 5.43 5.96 -0.57
CA VAL A 165 4.74 5.91 0.73
C VAL A 165 3.35 6.50 0.55
N VAL A 166 2.34 5.89 1.16
CA VAL A 166 0.99 6.43 1.14
C VAL A 166 0.84 7.45 2.27
N VAL A 167 0.30 8.61 1.96
CA VAL A 167 0.02 9.68 2.91
C VAL A 167 -1.47 10.00 2.94
N CYS A 168 -1.99 10.39 4.10
CA CYS A 168 -3.36 10.86 4.24
C CYS A 168 -3.43 12.37 4.05
N LEU A 169 -4.61 12.89 3.80
CA LEU A 169 -4.81 14.33 3.65
C LEU A 169 -4.39 15.11 4.92
N ASP A 170 -4.59 14.51 6.09
CA ASP A 170 -4.22 15.12 7.37
C ASP A 170 -2.70 15.19 7.60
N ASP A 171 -1.92 14.34 6.92
CA ASP A 171 -0.46 14.39 6.95
C ASP A 171 0.12 15.62 6.21
N LEU A 172 -0.68 16.29 5.36
CA LEU A 172 -0.25 17.44 4.58
C LEU A 172 -0.51 18.74 5.36
N THR A 173 0.53 19.32 5.94
CA THR A 173 0.45 20.55 6.74
C THR A 173 1.38 21.64 6.20
N ASP A 174 1.00 22.90 6.35
CA ASP A 174 1.75 24.07 5.86
C ASP A 174 3.14 24.17 6.50
N GLU A 175 3.25 23.74 7.77
CA GLU A 175 4.49 23.83 8.56
C GLU A 175 5.59 22.88 8.06
N GLN A 176 5.22 21.92 7.22
CA GLN A 176 6.09 20.85 6.75
C GLN A 176 6.40 20.95 5.26
N VAL A 177 6.30 22.14 4.67
CA VAL A 177 6.55 22.35 3.23
C VAL A 177 7.61 23.40 3.03
N GLU A 178 8.73 23.05 2.37
CA GLU A 178 9.84 23.94 2.09
C GLU A 178 10.62 23.46 0.84
N ASP A 179 11.12 24.40 0.04
CA ASP A 179 12.05 24.17 -1.07
C ASP A 179 11.65 23.01 -2.03
N GLY A 180 10.39 22.99 -2.46
CA GLY A 180 9.92 22.01 -3.43
C GLY A 180 9.75 20.59 -2.87
N ALA A 181 9.69 20.47 -1.55
CA ALA A 181 9.44 19.20 -0.87
C ALA A 181 8.50 19.40 0.33
N PHE A 182 7.92 18.30 0.79
CA PHE A 182 7.18 18.27 2.05
C PHE A 182 7.64 17.08 2.91
N TRP A 183 7.39 17.19 4.18
CA TRP A 183 7.75 16.16 5.15
C TRP A 183 6.51 15.59 5.81
N VAL A 184 6.53 14.28 6.02
CA VAL A 184 5.60 13.62 6.93
C VAL A 184 6.45 12.85 7.95
N ASN A 185 6.32 13.20 9.22
CA ASN A 185 7.24 12.75 10.27
C ASN A 185 8.70 13.14 9.90
N GLN A 186 9.58 12.16 9.68
CA GLN A 186 11.00 12.39 9.32
C GLN A 186 11.27 12.15 7.82
N ASN A 187 10.26 11.76 7.05
CA ASN A 187 10.39 11.41 5.64
C ASN A 187 10.14 12.63 4.76
N ARG A 188 11.02 12.83 3.78
CA ARG A 188 10.98 13.92 2.81
C ARG A 188 10.46 13.43 1.47
N TYR A 189 9.48 14.14 0.90
CA TYR A 189 8.88 13.83 -0.38
C TYR A 189 8.97 15.02 -1.34
N GLU A 190 9.37 14.76 -2.59
CA GLU A 190 9.50 15.76 -3.66
C GLU A 190 8.33 15.71 -4.64
N CYS A 191 7.58 14.61 -4.62
CA CYS A 191 6.46 14.38 -5.49
C CYS A 191 5.29 13.80 -4.71
N LEU A 192 4.10 14.35 -4.96
CA LEU A 192 2.82 13.78 -4.51
C LEU A 192 2.03 13.29 -5.71
N ILE A 193 1.72 11.99 -5.74
CA ILE A 193 0.80 11.42 -6.73
C ILE A 193 -0.59 11.39 -6.13
N VAL A 194 -1.54 11.98 -6.84
CA VAL A 194 -2.95 12.04 -6.47
C VAL A 194 -3.73 11.09 -7.37
N PRO A 195 -4.32 10.01 -6.86
CA PRO A 195 -5.19 9.15 -7.65
C PRO A 195 -6.39 9.92 -8.19
N ALA A 196 -6.79 9.62 -9.43
CA ALA A 196 -7.98 10.23 -10.03
C ALA A 196 -9.22 9.99 -9.18
N MET A 197 -10.06 11.01 -9.07
CA MET A 197 -11.32 10.95 -8.35
C MET A 197 -12.38 11.80 -9.04
N GLU A 198 -13.63 11.37 -8.97
CA GLU A 198 -14.76 12.08 -9.60
C GLU A 198 -14.93 13.49 -9.04
N ARG A 199 -14.67 13.66 -7.75
CA ARG A 199 -14.77 14.95 -7.05
C ARG A 199 -13.60 15.16 -6.10
N ILE A 200 -13.03 16.36 -6.14
CA ILE A 200 -11.98 16.77 -5.21
C ILE A 200 -12.62 17.72 -4.17
N PRO A 201 -12.69 17.31 -2.90
CA PRO A 201 -13.20 18.19 -1.82
C PRO A 201 -12.36 19.47 -1.71
N GLU A 202 -13.00 20.59 -1.36
CA GLU A 202 -12.35 21.90 -1.23
C GLU A 202 -11.14 21.87 -0.27
N VAL A 203 -11.22 21.11 0.82
CA VAL A 203 -10.12 20.97 1.78
C VAL A 203 -8.89 20.33 1.12
N MET A 204 -9.10 19.31 0.29
CA MET A 204 -8.04 18.65 -0.47
C MET A 204 -7.45 19.60 -1.52
N GLN A 205 -8.29 20.30 -2.28
CA GLN A 205 -7.86 21.26 -3.29
C GLN A 205 -6.94 22.34 -2.68
N ARG A 206 -7.33 22.91 -1.52
CA ARG A 206 -6.50 23.91 -0.83
C ARG A 206 -5.13 23.38 -0.43
N LYS A 207 -5.04 22.12 0.07
CA LYS A 207 -3.77 21.51 0.44
C LYS A 207 -2.91 21.19 -0.78
N LEU A 208 -3.50 20.72 -1.87
CA LEU A 208 -2.77 20.49 -3.12
C LEU A 208 -2.22 21.80 -3.70
N LEU A 209 -3.01 22.88 -3.71
CA LEU A 209 -2.55 24.23 -4.11
C LEU A 209 -1.40 24.74 -3.24
N MET A 210 -1.46 24.52 -1.93
CA MET A 210 -0.37 24.85 -1.02
C MET A 210 0.93 24.16 -1.41
N LEU A 211 0.90 22.85 -1.66
CA LEU A 211 2.07 22.06 -2.10
C LEU A 211 2.62 22.58 -3.44
N CYS A 212 1.74 22.83 -4.42
CA CYS A 212 2.14 23.36 -5.72
C CYS A 212 2.83 24.73 -5.58
N LYS A 213 2.28 25.66 -4.79
CA LYS A 213 2.88 26.98 -4.54
C LYS A 213 4.24 26.92 -3.90
N ALA A 214 4.50 25.89 -3.11
CA ALA A 214 5.80 25.62 -2.51
C ALA A 214 6.78 24.89 -3.45
N GLY A 215 6.36 24.60 -4.70
CA GLY A 215 7.20 23.97 -5.71
C GLY A 215 7.24 22.44 -5.65
N VAL A 216 6.38 21.81 -4.84
CA VAL A 216 6.25 20.36 -4.82
C VAL A 216 5.64 19.86 -6.13
N SER A 217 6.19 18.80 -6.71
CA SER A 217 5.60 18.19 -7.90
C SER A 217 4.32 17.43 -7.54
N VAL A 218 3.16 17.93 -7.98
CA VAL A 218 1.87 17.25 -7.80
C VAL A 218 1.46 16.62 -9.13
N VAL A 219 1.31 15.31 -9.14
CA VAL A 219 1.01 14.51 -10.32
C VAL A 219 -0.34 13.81 -10.13
N PHE A 220 -1.27 14.00 -11.04
CA PHE A 220 -2.52 13.27 -11.03
C PHE A 220 -2.35 11.95 -11.79
N ALA A 221 -2.65 10.84 -11.12
CA ALA A 221 -2.71 9.54 -11.75
C ALA A 221 -4.12 9.32 -12.28
N ASP A 222 -4.24 9.22 -13.60
CA ASP A 222 -5.47 8.85 -14.29
C ASP A 222 -5.37 7.43 -14.85
N GLY A 223 -6.48 6.82 -15.20
CA GLY A 223 -6.49 5.53 -15.88
C GLY A 223 -7.79 4.78 -15.77
N GLN A 224 -7.96 3.88 -16.70
CA GLN A 224 -9.00 2.85 -16.62
C GLN A 224 -8.66 1.85 -15.52
N PRO A 225 -9.61 1.08 -14.98
CA PRO A 225 -9.36 0.14 -13.87
C PRO A 225 -8.20 -0.85 -14.11
N TRP A 226 -7.77 -1.05 -15.34
CA TRP A 226 -6.70 -1.96 -15.74
C TRP A 226 -5.44 -1.29 -16.30
N GLU A 227 -5.43 0.03 -16.47
CA GLU A 227 -4.30 0.78 -17.03
C GLU A 227 -4.19 2.13 -16.33
N VAL A 228 -3.13 2.30 -15.53
CA VAL A 228 -2.81 3.56 -14.88
C VAL A 228 -1.80 4.29 -15.75
N LEU A 229 -2.19 5.45 -16.25
CA LEU A 229 -1.29 6.36 -16.94
C LEU A 229 -0.88 7.45 -15.94
N LEU A 230 0.41 7.57 -15.67
CA LEU A 230 0.95 8.71 -14.95
C LEU A 230 1.05 9.88 -15.92
N GLU A 231 -0.07 10.54 -16.16
CA GLU A 231 -0.12 11.67 -17.06
C GLU A 231 -0.17 13.00 -16.28
N ARG A 232 0.88 13.80 -16.50
CA ARG A 232 0.92 15.24 -16.30
C ARG A 232 0.97 15.78 -14.87
N SER A 233 2.04 16.49 -14.56
CA SER A 233 2.02 17.49 -13.47
C SER A 233 1.13 18.66 -13.88
N ILE A 234 0.10 18.97 -13.10
CA ILE A 234 -0.71 20.19 -13.29
C ILE A 234 0.05 21.34 -12.65
N SER A 235 0.21 22.45 -13.37
CA SER A 235 0.84 23.64 -12.81
C SER A 235 -0.09 24.35 -11.82
N CYS A 236 0.49 25.10 -10.86
CA CYS A 236 -0.29 25.89 -9.93
C CYS A 236 -1.23 26.88 -10.64
N GLU A 237 -0.79 27.44 -11.78
CA GLU A 237 -1.59 28.39 -12.58
C GLU A 237 -2.83 27.71 -13.18
N GLU A 238 -2.72 26.46 -13.60
CA GLU A 238 -3.87 25.70 -14.12
C GLU A 238 -4.89 25.37 -13.02
N MET A 239 -4.44 25.18 -11.78
CA MET A 239 -5.33 24.94 -10.62
C MET A 239 -6.00 26.22 -10.09
N GLU A 240 -5.41 27.41 -10.30
CA GLU A 240 -5.95 28.70 -9.84
C GLU A 240 -6.92 29.35 -10.85
N THR A 241 -6.73 29.11 -12.15
CA THR A 241 -7.46 29.81 -13.22
C THR A 241 -8.78 29.16 -13.59
N GLU A 242 -9.01 27.94 -13.21
CA GLU A 242 -10.30 27.31 -13.39
C GLU A 242 -11.11 27.44 -12.08
N GLU A 243 -12.22 28.21 -12.09
CA GLU A 243 -13.38 27.84 -11.30
C GLU A 243 -13.72 26.42 -11.74
N ILE A 244 -13.09 25.43 -11.09
CA ILE A 244 -13.32 24.03 -11.40
C ILE A 244 -14.72 23.73 -10.90
N PRO A 245 -15.74 23.70 -11.75
CA PRO A 245 -17.00 23.11 -11.38
C PRO A 245 -16.63 21.68 -10.98
N GLU A 246 -17.16 21.21 -9.87
CA GLU A 246 -16.90 19.87 -9.27
C GLU A 246 -16.95 18.72 -10.29
N TYR A 247 -17.36 18.96 -11.52
CA TYR A 247 -17.61 18.00 -12.59
C TYR A 247 -16.67 18.10 -13.82
N GLU A 248 -15.96 19.20 -14.06
CA GLU A 248 -15.27 19.40 -15.35
C GLU A 248 -13.78 19.07 -15.36
N MET A 249 -13.14 18.95 -14.19
CA MET A 249 -11.70 18.61 -14.17
C MET A 249 -11.43 17.23 -14.78
N PHE A 250 -12.28 16.25 -14.52
CA PHE A 250 -12.15 14.91 -15.06
C PHE A 250 -12.66 14.75 -16.50
N GLY A 251 -13.69 15.48 -16.88
CA GLY A 251 -14.19 15.45 -18.25
C GLY A 251 -13.18 15.96 -19.28
N LYS A 252 -12.28 16.87 -18.90
CA LYS A 252 -11.21 17.37 -19.78
C LYS A 252 -9.97 16.47 -19.78
N LEU A 253 -9.63 15.82 -18.66
CA LEU A 253 -8.56 14.83 -18.57
C LEU A 253 -8.89 13.54 -19.33
N LEU A 254 -10.18 13.15 -19.40
CA LEU A 254 -10.66 11.99 -20.12
C LEU A 254 -10.91 12.26 -21.63
N SER A 255 -10.90 13.51 -22.08
CA SER A 255 -11.18 13.89 -23.48
C SER A 255 -9.94 14.33 -24.27
N MET A 256 -8.77 14.32 -23.67
CA MET A 256 -7.47 14.55 -24.28
C MET A 256 -6.65 13.26 -24.38
#